data_12c144d7f3b252cec86d51aa171ef164
#
_entry.id   12c144d7f3b252cec86d51aa171ef164
#
_cell.length_a   1.000
_cell.length_b   1.000
_cell.length_c   1.000
_cell.angle_alpha   90.00
_cell.angle_beta   90.00
_cell.angle_gamma   90.00
#
_symmetry.space_group_name_H-M   'P 1'
#
loop_
_entity.id
_entity.type
_entity.pdbx_description
1 polymer ?
#
loop_
_entity_poly.entity_id
_entity_poly.type
_entity_poly.pdbx_seq_one_letter_code
_entity_poly.pdbx_strand_id
1 'polypeptide(L)'
;MLCFDLKTGKPLWERTAYEGWPKEKRHVKSTYASSTPATDGRVLVAYFGSEGLYAYDLDGKPLWNRDLGRLDVGAYDAPEYEWGTASSPILYEGRVIVQCDQQKGSFIIALDSKSGETLWRTGRDELPSWGTPAVFPGKARAELVTNGSNFIRGYDPATGKELWRLGGSSKITTPTPIYSDSLIVVASGRRPEAPIFVIRGGASGDITGSAQVAWQKQQRGPYISTPLIYGKYLYALGNAGIFDCYDLAGGGEIYRQRIPHQGSGFSASPVASDGYIYLPSEDGDIFVVKAGPAFELMGQNAMDEPLMATPAIASGSMIVRTEHTLWAIRRRAN
;
A
#
# COMPACT_ATOMS: atom_id res chain seq x y z
N MET A 1 7.97 18.56 -2.26
CA MET A 1 7.14 18.02 -3.38
C MET A 1 7.71 18.48 -4.70
N LEU A 2 7.86 17.54 -5.65
CA LEU A 2 8.39 17.82 -6.99
C LEU A 2 7.39 17.30 -8.03
N CYS A 3 7.16 18.04 -9.09
CA CYS A 3 6.36 17.63 -10.23
C CYS A 3 7.22 17.71 -11.50
N PHE A 4 7.15 16.68 -12.30
CA PHE A 4 7.91 16.58 -13.54
C PHE A 4 6.99 16.37 -14.74
N ASP A 5 7.35 16.94 -15.87
CA ASP A 5 6.73 16.60 -17.14
C ASP A 5 7.07 15.16 -17.51
N LEU A 6 6.06 14.32 -17.67
CA LEU A 6 6.23 12.89 -17.90
C LEU A 6 6.97 12.57 -19.21
N LYS A 7 6.88 13.43 -20.24
CA LYS A 7 7.51 13.20 -21.55
C LYS A 7 8.99 13.59 -21.56
N THR A 8 9.31 14.70 -20.89
CA THR A 8 10.63 15.31 -20.97
C THR A 8 11.47 15.15 -19.72
N GLY A 9 10.86 14.75 -18.59
CA GLY A 9 11.53 14.72 -17.29
C GLY A 9 11.85 16.08 -16.69
N LYS A 10 11.44 17.18 -17.35
CA LYS A 10 11.70 18.55 -16.83
C LYS A 10 10.86 18.83 -15.60
N PRO A 11 11.42 19.47 -14.56
CA PRO A 11 10.65 19.93 -13.42
C PRO A 11 9.64 21.00 -13.85
N LEU A 12 8.38 20.82 -13.46
CA LEU A 12 7.30 21.79 -13.67
C LEU A 12 7.17 22.73 -12.48
N TRP A 13 7.23 22.18 -11.27
CA TRP A 13 7.21 22.95 -10.04
C TRP A 13 7.84 22.15 -8.88
N GLU A 14 8.29 22.92 -7.88
CA GLU A 14 8.80 22.43 -6.61
C GLU A 14 8.14 23.17 -5.46
N ARG A 15 7.77 22.48 -4.37
CA ARG A 15 7.19 23.06 -3.14
C ARG A 15 7.77 22.40 -1.90
N THR A 16 8.23 23.20 -0.97
CA THR A 16 8.56 22.75 0.39
C THR A 16 7.26 22.57 1.16
N ALA A 17 6.98 21.37 1.62
CA ALA A 17 5.84 21.07 2.46
C ALA A 17 6.12 21.44 3.92
N TYR A 18 7.26 20.99 4.43
CA TYR A 18 7.70 21.24 5.81
C TYR A 18 9.21 21.50 5.84
N GLU A 19 9.62 22.37 6.74
CA GLU A 19 11.02 22.66 7.05
C GLU A 19 11.17 22.68 8.56
N GLY A 20 12.04 21.83 9.10
CA GLY A 20 12.28 21.69 10.54
C GLY A 20 12.85 20.34 10.93
N TRP A 21 13.06 20.16 12.23
CA TRP A 21 13.44 18.88 12.80
C TRP A 21 12.23 17.93 12.76
N PRO A 22 12.41 16.66 12.30
CA PRO A 22 11.33 15.69 12.31
C PRO A 22 10.81 15.43 13.73
N LYS A 23 9.49 15.33 13.88
CA LYS A 23 8.82 15.06 15.16
C LYS A 23 8.98 13.62 15.64
N GLU A 24 9.32 12.70 14.73
CA GLU A 24 9.51 11.27 15.00
C GLU A 24 10.79 10.75 14.36
N LYS A 25 11.25 9.55 14.78
CA LYS A 25 12.33 8.83 14.10
C LYS A 25 11.75 8.06 12.91
N ARG A 26 12.62 7.49 12.08
CA ARG A 26 12.26 6.64 10.95
C ARG A 26 13.05 5.34 10.93
N HIS A 27 12.53 4.32 10.28
CA HIS A 27 13.28 3.10 10.01
C HIS A 27 14.47 3.40 9.08
N VAL A 28 15.59 2.69 9.24
CA VAL A 28 16.83 2.92 8.47
C VAL A 28 16.66 2.77 6.96
N LYS A 29 15.74 1.89 6.51
CA LYS A 29 15.39 1.69 5.10
C LYS A 29 14.28 2.62 4.60
N SER A 30 13.81 3.56 5.40
CA SER A 30 12.67 4.43 5.12
C SER A 30 13.13 5.88 4.98
N THR A 31 12.22 6.74 4.52
CA THR A 31 12.38 8.20 4.49
C THR A 31 11.21 8.85 5.21
N TYR A 32 11.28 10.14 5.52
CA TYR A 32 10.14 10.91 6.01
C TYR A 32 9.07 11.18 4.92
N ALA A 33 9.31 10.75 3.69
CA ALA A 33 8.42 10.84 2.54
C ALA A 33 8.10 9.45 1.96
N SER A 34 7.79 8.48 2.82
CA SER A 34 7.48 7.09 2.42
C SER A 34 6.07 6.94 1.85
N SER A 35 5.14 7.83 2.23
CA SER A 35 3.76 7.80 1.75
C SER A 35 3.67 8.22 0.28
N THR A 36 2.82 7.52 -0.49
CA THR A 36 2.50 7.89 -1.87
C THR A 36 1.45 9.00 -1.88
N PRO A 37 1.67 10.13 -2.56
CA PRO A 37 0.65 11.16 -2.72
C PRO A 37 -0.58 10.65 -3.48
N ALA A 38 -1.77 11.14 -3.12
CA ALA A 38 -3.03 10.81 -3.76
C ALA A 38 -3.58 12.01 -4.56
N THR A 39 -4.24 11.74 -5.68
CA THR A 39 -4.91 12.77 -6.48
C THR A 39 -6.20 12.26 -7.11
N ASP A 40 -7.18 13.15 -7.25
CA ASP A 40 -8.42 12.94 -7.99
C ASP A 40 -8.46 13.71 -9.33
N GLY A 41 -7.31 14.24 -9.76
CA GLY A 41 -7.20 15.09 -10.94
C GLY A 41 -7.53 16.57 -10.69
N ARG A 42 -7.82 16.98 -9.46
CA ARG A 42 -8.09 18.35 -9.02
C ARG A 42 -7.23 18.77 -7.85
N VAL A 43 -7.12 17.88 -6.88
CA VAL A 43 -6.34 18.08 -5.66
C VAL A 43 -5.27 17.01 -5.62
N LEU A 44 -4.06 17.39 -5.19
CA LEU A 44 -2.97 16.50 -4.86
C LEU A 44 -2.74 16.60 -3.36
N VAL A 45 -2.78 15.47 -2.65
CA VAL A 45 -2.55 15.40 -1.21
C VAL A 45 -1.33 14.57 -0.91
N ALA A 46 -0.38 15.13 -0.20
CA ALA A 46 0.81 14.46 0.31
C ALA A 46 0.74 14.34 1.83
N TYR A 47 1.17 13.20 2.37
CA TYR A 47 1.20 12.89 3.79
C TYR A 47 2.63 12.60 4.23
N PHE A 48 3.07 13.27 5.29
CA PHE A 48 4.42 13.17 5.84
C PHE A 48 4.40 12.71 7.32
N GLY A 49 3.47 11.82 7.66
CA GLY A 49 3.37 11.29 9.01
C GLY A 49 3.06 12.38 10.04
N SER A 50 3.85 12.43 11.09
CA SER A 50 3.75 13.43 12.15
C SER A 50 3.92 14.87 11.69
N GLU A 51 4.47 15.10 10.49
CA GLU A 51 4.61 16.43 9.90
C GLU A 51 3.33 16.88 9.20
N GLY A 52 2.32 15.99 9.06
CA GLY A 52 0.97 16.31 8.61
C GLY A 52 0.70 16.06 7.13
N LEU A 53 -0.46 16.56 6.72
CA LEU A 53 -0.97 16.51 5.35
C LEU A 53 -0.86 17.87 4.69
N TYR A 54 -0.54 17.88 3.39
CA TYR A 54 -0.40 19.08 2.58
C TYR A 54 -1.13 18.86 1.26
N ALA A 55 -2.06 19.76 0.96
CA ALA A 55 -2.83 19.72 -0.28
C ALA A 55 -2.42 20.85 -1.23
N TYR A 56 -2.39 20.51 -2.49
CA TYR A 56 -2.05 21.42 -3.60
C TYR A 56 -3.06 21.23 -4.73
N ASP A 57 -3.21 22.25 -5.56
CA ASP A 57 -3.75 22.03 -6.91
C ASP A 57 -2.69 21.40 -7.82
N LEU A 58 -3.06 21.08 -9.07
CA LEU A 58 -2.13 20.39 -9.98
C LEU A 58 -1.00 21.30 -10.48
N ASP A 59 -1.15 22.62 -10.34
CA ASP A 59 -0.10 23.61 -10.64
C ASP A 59 0.84 23.86 -9.46
N GLY A 60 0.64 23.10 -8.37
CA GLY A 60 1.46 23.17 -7.15
C GLY A 60 1.13 24.35 -6.24
N LYS A 61 -0.01 25.02 -6.42
CA LYS A 61 -0.47 26.05 -5.49
C LYS A 61 -0.97 25.40 -4.20
N PRO A 62 -0.47 25.81 -3.02
CA PRO A 62 -0.96 25.29 -1.75
C PRO A 62 -2.45 25.62 -1.54
N LEU A 63 -3.23 24.62 -1.11
CA LEU A 63 -4.66 24.76 -0.81
C LEU A 63 -4.88 24.79 0.70
N TRP A 64 -4.42 23.77 1.41
CA TRP A 64 -4.51 23.63 2.87
C TRP A 64 -3.42 22.71 3.40
N ASN A 65 -3.19 22.78 4.70
CA ASN A 65 -2.41 21.78 5.44
C ASN A 65 -3.16 21.35 6.69
N ARG A 66 -2.82 20.17 7.23
CA ARG A 66 -3.43 19.62 8.44
C ARG A 66 -2.40 18.89 9.28
N ASP A 67 -2.18 19.37 10.50
CA ASP A 67 -1.41 18.68 11.51
C ASP A 67 -2.33 17.62 12.19
N LEU A 68 -1.88 16.37 12.23
CA LEU A 68 -2.57 15.27 12.92
C LEU A 68 -1.95 14.97 14.30
N GLY A 69 -0.96 15.77 14.72
CA GLY A 69 -0.16 15.55 15.91
C GLY A 69 1.01 14.59 15.69
N ARG A 70 1.82 14.39 16.72
CA ARG A 70 2.89 13.39 16.70
C ARG A 70 2.27 11.99 16.70
N LEU A 71 2.71 11.15 15.78
CA LEU A 71 2.29 9.77 15.62
C LEU A 71 3.43 8.85 16.08
N ASP A 72 3.22 8.17 17.20
CA ASP A 72 4.21 7.24 17.77
C ASP A 72 4.05 5.86 17.08
N VAL A 73 4.80 5.66 16.00
CA VAL A 73 4.70 4.47 15.15
C VAL A 73 6.02 3.71 15.16
N GLY A 74 6.02 2.56 15.80
CA GLY A 74 7.20 1.72 15.95
C GLY A 74 6.84 0.26 16.24
N ALA A 75 7.84 -0.53 16.59
CA ALA A 75 7.61 -1.92 16.99
C ALA A 75 6.72 -1.95 18.26
N TYR A 76 5.65 -2.73 18.20
CA TYR A 76 4.71 -2.83 19.33
C TYR A 76 5.35 -3.44 20.61
N ASP A 77 6.36 -4.29 20.42
CA ASP A 77 7.12 -5.01 21.45
C ASP A 77 8.43 -4.31 21.85
N ALA A 78 8.77 -3.21 21.17
CA ALA A 78 9.95 -2.38 21.45
C ALA A 78 9.62 -0.90 21.14
N PRO A 79 8.80 -0.23 21.99
CA PRO A 79 8.29 1.11 21.72
C PRO A 79 9.36 2.19 21.53
N GLU A 80 10.57 1.98 22.03
CA GLU A 80 11.73 2.88 21.83
C GLU A 80 12.26 2.88 20.40
N TYR A 81 11.91 1.87 19.60
CA TYR A 81 12.24 1.80 18.19
C TYR A 81 11.11 2.42 17.33
N GLU A 82 11.15 3.72 17.19
CA GLU A 82 10.27 4.44 16.27
C GLU A 82 10.68 4.16 14.82
N TRP A 83 9.75 3.68 14.01
CA TRP A 83 9.98 3.41 12.58
C TRP A 83 9.37 4.46 11.67
N GLY A 84 8.51 5.31 12.22
CA GLY A 84 7.77 6.31 11.48
C GLY A 84 6.60 5.74 10.69
N THR A 85 5.80 6.63 10.15
CA THR A 85 4.61 6.28 9.36
C THR A 85 4.97 5.96 7.91
N ALA A 86 4.18 5.07 7.27
CA ALA A 86 4.28 4.79 5.83
C ALA A 86 2.93 4.58 5.16
N SER A 87 1.82 4.57 5.90
CA SER A 87 0.47 4.59 5.35
C SER A 87 0.30 5.80 4.42
N SER A 88 -0.35 5.62 3.28
CA SER A 88 -0.61 6.69 2.33
C SER A 88 -2.03 7.23 2.48
N PRO A 89 -2.30 8.50 2.13
CA PRO A 89 -3.65 8.99 2.03
C PRO A 89 -4.34 8.38 0.80
N ILE A 90 -5.65 8.25 0.85
CA ILE A 90 -6.48 7.95 -0.32
C ILE A 90 -7.51 9.04 -0.54
N LEU A 91 -7.94 9.21 -1.79
CA LEU A 91 -9.03 10.12 -2.17
C LEU A 91 -10.25 9.30 -2.60
N TYR A 92 -11.38 9.54 -1.98
CA TYR A 92 -12.64 8.89 -2.31
C TYR A 92 -13.83 9.86 -2.10
N GLU A 93 -14.60 10.13 -3.16
CA GLU A 93 -15.80 10.98 -3.13
C GLU A 93 -15.61 12.30 -2.36
N GLY A 94 -14.54 13.03 -2.68
CA GLY A 94 -14.24 14.32 -2.05
C GLY A 94 -13.69 14.21 -0.61
N ARG A 95 -13.30 13.02 -0.17
CA ARG A 95 -12.69 12.76 1.13
C ARG A 95 -11.23 12.37 0.98
N VAL A 96 -10.37 12.92 1.80
CA VAL A 96 -9.01 12.45 2.06
C VAL A 96 -9.07 11.56 3.28
N ILE A 97 -8.75 10.28 3.13
CA ILE A 97 -8.82 9.29 4.21
C ILE A 97 -7.41 8.83 4.56
N VAL A 98 -7.08 8.82 5.86
CA VAL A 98 -5.78 8.41 6.39
C VAL A 98 -5.96 7.46 7.56
N GLN A 99 -5.23 6.33 7.53
CA GLN A 99 -5.09 5.40 8.64
C GLN A 99 -3.88 5.80 9.48
N CYS A 100 -4.09 6.04 10.78
CA CYS A 100 -3.08 6.48 11.74
C CYS A 100 -3.04 5.49 12.91
N ASP A 101 -2.51 4.30 12.68
CA ASP A 101 -2.31 3.29 13.70
C ASP A 101 -0.97 3.52 14.39
N GLN A 102 -0.98 3.62 15.72
CA GLN A 102 0.15 4.01 16.56
C GLN A 102 0.14 3.26 17.90
N GLN A 103 1.13 3.48 18.76
CA GLN A 103 1.25 2.78 20.04
C GLN A 103 0.02 3.01 20.95
N LYS A 104 -0.53 4.23 20.95
CA LYS A 104 -1.70 4.56 21.76
C LYS A 104 -2.61 5.54 21.02
N GLY A 105 -3.91 5.28 21.05
CA GLY A 105 -4.90 6.19 20.47
C GLY A 105 -4.94 6.16 18.95
N SER A 106 -4.78 4.99 18.36
CA SER A 106 -4.94 4.75 16.92
C SER A 106 -6.28 5.24 16.40
N PHE A 107 -6.31 5.76 15.19
CA PHE A 107 -7.52 6.28 14.55
C PHE A 107 -7.46 6.18 13.03
N ILE A 108 -8.62 6.30 12.42
CA ILE A 108 -8.78 6.58 11.01
C ILE A 108 -9.59 7.87 10.86
N ILE A 109 -9.23 8.72 9.90
CA ILE A 109 -9.82 10.04 9.73
C ILE A 109 -10.16 10.30 8.28
N ALA A 110 -11.27 10.98 8.03
CA ALA A 110 -11.59 11.58 6.74
C ALA A 110 -11.66 13.10 6.86
N LEU A 111 -10.99 13.76 5.93
CA LEU A 111 -11.01 15.21 5.77
C LEU A 111 -11.71 15.55 4.46
N ASP A 112 -12.36 16.72 4.40
CA ASP A 112 -12.83 17.29 3.15
C ASP A 112 -11.65 17.60 2.23
N SER A 113 -11.68 17.12 0.99
CA SER A 113 -10.54 17.25 0.08
C SER A 113 -10.26 18.70 -0.35
N LYS A 114 -11.24 19.61 -0.24
CA LYS A 114 -11.12 21.02 -0.64
C LYS A 114 -10.64 21.92 0.49
N SER A 115 -11.15 21.66 1.72
CA SER A 115 -10.87 22.53 2.89
C SER A 115 -9.89 21.95 3.90
N GLY A 116 -9.69 20.61 3.91
CA GLY A 116 -8.92 19.91 4.95
C GLY A 116 -9.67 19.82 6.28
N GLU A 117 -10.94 20.19 6.35
CA GLU A 117 -11.76 20.06 7.56
C GLU A 117 -12.10 18.60 7.86
N THR A 118 -12.16 18.26 9.13
CA THR A 118 -12.51 16.90 9.56
C THR A 118 -13.99 16.62 9.30
N LEU A 119 -14.27 15.61 8.46
CA LEU A 119 -15.62 15.10 8.22
C LEU A 119 -16.02 14.07 9.27
N TRP A 120 -15.11 13.13 9.56
CA TRP A 120 -15.28 12.16 10.64
C TRP A 120 -13.91 11.66 11.12
N ARG A 121 -13.86 11.17 12.36
CA ARG A 121 -12.70 10.52 12.97
C ARG A 121 -13.19 9.37 13.84
N THR A 122 -12.66 8.17 13.59
CA THR A 122 -13.01 6.95 14.31
C THR A 122 -11.78 6.42 15.05
N GLY A 123 -11.92 6.24 16.38
CA GLY A 123 -10.89 5.59 17.20
C GLY A 123 -10.77 4.12 16.86
N ARG A 124 -9.57 3.58 16.94
CA ARG A 124 -9.23 2.19 16.64
C ARG A 124 -8.47 1.59 17.82
N ASP A 125 -8.78 0.38 18.19
CA ASP A 125 -8.03 -0.43 19.15
C ASP A 125 -6.93 -1.24 18.42
N GLU A 126 -6.07 -0.52 17.67
CA GLU A 126 -5.00 -1.11 16.91
C GLU A 126 -3.61 -0.78 17.47
N LEU A 127 -2.69 -1.71 17.26
CA LEU A 127 -1.25 -1.48 17.37
C LEU A 127 -0.73 -0.84 16.08
N PRO A 128 0.51 -0.32 16.06
CA PRO A 128 1.10 0.27 14.86
C PRO A 128 0.94 -0.62 13.64
N SER A 129 0.54 -0.01 12.54
CA SER A 129 0.42 -0.63 11.22
C SER A 129 0.80 0.37 10.12
N TRP A 130 1.18 -0.14 8.95
CA TRP A 130 1.72 0.66 7.85
C TRP A 130 0.93 0.51 6.55
N GLY A 131 -0.12 -0.31 6.56
CA GLY A 131 -0.98 -0.52 5.40
C GLY A 131 -1.75 0.75 5.01
N THR A 132 -1.86 1.01 3.71
CA THR A 132 -2.74 2.04 3.18
C THR A 132 -4.17 1.49 3.12
N PRO A 133 -5.21 2.23 3.54
CA PRO A 133 -6.58 1.77 3.39
C PRO A 133 -6.98 1.71 1.90
N ALA A 134 -7.98 0.88 1.58
CA ALA A 134 -8.55 0.82 0.23
C ALA A 134 -10.08 0.85 0.28
N VAL A 135 -10.72 1.48 -0.70
CA VAL A 135 -12.19 1.44 -0.81
C VAL A 135 -12.59 0.38 -1.83
N PHE A 136 -13.24 -0.65 -1.34
CA PHE A 136 -13.93 -1.64 -2.15
C PHE A 136 -15.31 -1.09 -2.53
N PRO A 137 -15.63 -0.96 -3.81
CA PRO A 137 -16.88 -0.31 -4.24
C PRO A 137 -18.13 -1.13 -3.90
N GLY A 138 -18.01 -2.46 -3.85
CA GLY A 138 -19.10 -3.38 -3.54
C GLY A 138 -20.37 -3.20 -4.39
N LYS A 139 -21.20 -4.23 -4.48
CA LYS A 139 -22.49 -4.13 -5.22
C LYS A 139 -23.58 -3.45 -4.40
N ALA A 140 -23.60 -3.68 -3.09
CA ALA A 140 -24.63 -3.15 -2.19
C ALA A 140 -24.19 -1.85 -1.51
N ARG A 141 -22.90 -1.73 -1.22
CA ARG A 141 -22.31 -0.56 -0.54
C ARG A 141 -20.81 -0.54 -0.77
N ALA A 142 -20.21 0.64 -0.70
CA ALA A 142 -18.77 0.80 -0.59
C ALA A 142 -18.28 0.43 0.81
N GLU A 143 -17.08 -0.14 0.90
CA GLU A 143 -16.43 -0.52 2.15
C GLU A 143 -15.00 -0.01 2.17
N LEU A 144 -14.66 0.80 3.15
CA LEU A 144 -13.29 1.25 3.42
C LEU A 144 -12.58 0.17 4.23
N VAL A 145 -11.66 -0.54 3.61
CA VAL A 145 -10.97 -1.69 4.20
C VAL A 145 -9.59 -1.28 4.71
N THR A 146 -9.30 -1.66 5.94
CA THR A 146 -8.01 -1.42 6.59
C THR A 146 -7.34 -2.74 6.99
N ASN A 147 -6.04 -2.79 6.89
CA ASN A 147 -5.22 -3.88 7.42
C ASN A 147 -4.62 -3.41 8.76
N GLY A 148 -5.06 -3.99 9.86
CA GLY A 148 -4.61 -3.66 11.21
C GLY A 148 -3.99 -4.84 11.93
N SER A 149 -3.19 -4.57 12.95
CA SER A 149 -2.44 -5.59 13.70
C SER A 149 -3.34 -6.45 14.60
N ASN A 150 -4.46 -5.93 15.07
CA ASN A 150 -5.44 -6.69 15.84
C ASN A 150 -6.55 -7.23 14.94
N PHE A 151 -7.08 -6.37 14.03
CA PHE A 151 -8.15 -6.75 13.14
C PHE A 151 -7.99 -6.13 11.74
N ILE A 152 -8.37 -6.89 10.74
CA ILE A 152 -8.77 -6.34 9.45
C ILE A 152 -10.18 -5.79 9.65
N ARG A 153 -10.46 -4.56 9.18
CA ARG A 153 -11.78 -3.93 9.35
C ARG A 153 -12.30 -3.33 8.06
N GLY A 154 -13.62 -3.43 7.89
CA GLY A 154 -14.37 -2.66 6.92
C GLY A 154 -15.18 -1.56 7.60
N TYR A 155 -15.12 -0.35 7.05
CA TYR A 155 -15.86 0.82 7.51
C TYR A 155 -16.76 1.35 6.39
N ASP A 156 -17.81 2.08 6.77
CA ASP A 156 -18.53 2.95 5.86
C ASP A 156 -17.63 4.17 5.53
N PRO A 157 -17.22 4.38 4.29
CA PRO A 157 -16.32 5.48 3.94
C PRO A 157 -16.96 6.86 4.09
N ALA A 158 -18.29 6.96 4.13
CA ALA A 158 -19.01 8.21 4.32
C ALA A 158 -19.04 8.68 5.77
N THR A 159 -19.08 7.74 6.72
CA THR A 159 -19.32 8.03 8.15
C THR A 159 -18.21 7.57 9.10
N GLY A 160 -17.30 6.71 8.63
CA GLY A 160 -16.28 6.08 9.46
C GLY A 160 -16.82 5.01 10.43
N LYS A 161 -18.11 4.63 10.32
CA LYS A 161 -18.70 3.57 11.15
C LYS A 161 -18.13 2.21 10.76
N GLU A 162 -17.66 1.43 11.75
CA GLU A 162 -17.23 0.06 11.52
C GLU A 162 -18.43 -0.80 11.08
N LEU A 163 -18.24 -1.53 9.99
CA LEU A 163 -19.23 -2.44 9.40
C LEU A 163 -18.95 -3.88 9.80
N TRP A 164 -17.67 -4.27 9.76
CA TRP A 164 -17.23 -5.61 10.10
C TRP A 164 -15.75 -5.61 10.54
N ARG A 165 -15.36 -6.72 11.18
CA ARG A 165 -13.97 -7.01 11.55
C ARG A 165 -13.63 -8.48 11.35
N LEU A 166 -12.34 -8.77 11.15
CA LEU A 166 -11.78 -10.11 11.02
C LEU A 166 -10.49 -10.21 11.84
N GLY A 167 -10.45 -11.12 12.80
CA GLY A 167 -9.25 -11.44 13.58
C GLY A 167 -8.30 -12.39 12.85
N GLY A 168 -7.08 -12.53 13.39
CA GLY A 168 -6.07 -13.47 12.88
C GLY A 168 -5.04 -12.87 11.93
N SER A 169 -4.97 -11.54 11.83
CA SER A 169 -3.87 -10.83 11.17
C SER A 169 -2.55 -11.02 11.92
N SER A 170 -1.42 -10.83 11.26
CA SER A 170 -0.13 -10.74 11.96
C SER A 170 0.01 -9.38 12.66
N LYS A 171 0.93 -9.30 13.62
CA LYS A 171 1.38 -7.99 14.12
C LYS A 171 2.24 -7.29 13.07
N ILE A 172 2.29 -5.96 13.07
CA ILE A 172 3.09 -5.16 12.13
C ILE A 172 2.62 -5.41 10.69
N THR A 173 1.39 -5.04 10.40
CA THR A 173 0.80 -5.18 9.05
C THR A 173 1.26 -4.05 8.14
N THR A 174 1.70 -4.41 6.93
CA THR A 174 2.21 -3.47 5.92
C THR A 174 1.43 -3.54 4.60
N PRO A 175 1.05 -4.73 4.08
CA PRO A 175 0.36 -4.83 2.81
C PRO A 175 -0.97 -4.09 2.79
N THR A 176 -1.25 -3.40 1.69
CA THR A 176 -2.51 -2.73 1.41
C THR A 176 -3.60 -3.75 1.07
N PRO A 177 -4.85 -3.63 1.54
CA PRO A 177 -5.98 -4.39 1.03
C PRO A 177 -6.17 -4.13 -0.47
N ILE A 178 -6.40 -5.19 -1.24
CA ILE A 178 -6.71 -5.12 -2.66
C ILE A 178 -8.03 -5.81 -2.95
N TYR A 179 -8.63 -5.58 -4.13
CA TYR A 179 -9.92 -6.15 -4.44
C TYR A 179 -10.10 -6.44 -5.93
N SER A 180 -11.02 -7.35 -6.24
CA SER A 180 -11.54 -7.62 -7.58
C SER A 180 -13.02 -7.99 -7.47
N ASP A 181 -13.87 -7.40 -8.29
CA ASP A 181 -15.32 -7.63 -8.39
C ASP A 181 -16.07 -7.77 -7.06
N SER A 182 -16.02 -8.96 -6.44
CA SER A 182 -16.74 -9.30 -5.20
C SER A 182 -15.84 -9.77 -4.07
N LEU A 183 -14.54 -9.80 -4.29
CA LEU A 183 -13.55 -10.33 -3.35
C LEU A 183 -12.58 -9.24 -2.90
N ILE A 184 -12.31 -9.23 -1.60
CA ILE A 184 -11.32 -8.39 -0.93
C ILE A 184 -10.19 -9.31 -0.49
N VAL A 185 -8.95 -8.96 -0.82
CA VAL A 185 -7.75 -9.71 -0.40
C VAL A 185 -6.97 -8.88 0.58
N VAL A 186 -6.67 -9.45 1.74
CA VAL A 186 -5.80 -8.83 2.74
C VAL A 186 -4.75 -9.85 3.17
N ALA A 187 -3.50 -9.41 3.19
CA ALA A 187 -2.38 -10.24 3.58
C ALA A 187 -1.53 -9.56 4.65
N SER A 188 -0.88 -10.36 5.47
CA SER A 188 0.12 -9.89 6.42
C SER A 188 1.13 -11.02 6.65
N GLY A 189 2.37 -10.69 7.06
CA GLY A 189 3.44 -11.69 7.04
C GLY A 189 4.49 -11.56 8.13
N ARG A 190 4.23 -10.83 9.21
CA ARG A 190 5.13 -10.81 10.38
C ARG A 190 4.96 -12.10 11.17
N ARG A 191 5.97 -12.95 11.13
CA ARG A 191 5.94 -14.23 11.83
C ARG A 191 5.73 -14.05 13.34
N PRO A 192 5.02 -15.00 14.02
CA PRO A 192 4.68 -16.36 13.52
C PRO A 192 3.48 -16.42 12.57
N GLU A 193 2.58 -15.45 12.56
CA GLU A 193 1.43 -15.40 11.65
C GLU A 193 1.83 -14.81 10.29
N ALA A 194 1.36 -15.42 9.21
CA ALA A 194 1.54 -14.92 7.86
C ALA A 194 0.33 -15.26 6.96
N PRO A 195 -0.87 -14.76 7.31
CA PRO A 195 -2.07 -15.12 6.57
C PRO A 195 -2.24 -14.36 5.26
N ILE A 196 -2.97 -15.01 4.34
CA ILE A 196 -3.71 -14.36 3.26
C ILE A 196 -5.18 -14.67 3.50
N PHE A 197 -6.02 -13.64 3.59
CA PHE A 197 -7.47 -13.77 3.66
C PHE A 197 -8.09 -13.28 2.36
N VAL A 198 -9.06 -14.04 1.85
CA VAL A 198 -9.94 -13.59 0.77
C VAL A 198 -11.37 -13.56 1.30
N ILE A 199 -11.96 -12.38 1.31
CA ILE A 199 -13.19 -12.05 2.00
C ILE A 199 -14.24 -11.66 0.95
N ARG A 200 -15.49 -12.13 1.13
CA ARG A 200 -16.62 -11.66 0.30
C ARG A 200 -17.06 -10.29 0.77
N GLY A 201 -17.24 -9.36 -0.17
CA GLY A 201 -17.80 -8.04 0.14
C GLY A 201 -19.23 -8.12 0.69
N GLY A 202 -19.66 -7.07 1.39
CA GLY A 202 -20.98 -6.99 2.02
C GLY A 202 -21.04 -7.62 3.41
N ALA A 203 -19.91 -7.90 4.05
CA ALA A 203 -19.81 -8.49 5.37
C ALA A 203 -20.38 -7.57 6.48
N SER A 204 -20.74 -8.12 7.63
CA SER A 204 -21.27 -7.38 8.79
C SER A 204 -20.89 -8.06 10.11
N GLY A 205 -20.54 -7.27 11.13
CA GLY A 205 -20.16 -7.76 12.46
C GLY A 205 -18.78 -8.45 12.49
N ASP A 206 -18.57 -9.32 13.47
CA ASP A 206 -17.34 -10.12 13.54
C ASP A 206 -17.45 -11.33 12.60
N ILE A 207 -16.58 -11.37 11.60
CA ILE A 207 -16.57 -12.43 10.57
C ILE A 207 -15.47 -13.46 10.77
N THR A 208 -14.79 -13.44 11.92
CA THR A 208 -13.74 -14.39 12.24
C THR A 208 -14.29 -15.84 12.21
N GLY A 209 -13.70 -16.68 11.38
CA GLY A 209 -14.13 -18.07 11.22
C GLY A 209 -15.48 -18.26 10.49
N SER A 210 -16.06 -17.19 9.92
CA SER A 210 -17.33 -17.26 9.23
C SER A 210 -17.20 -17.60 7.74
N ALA A 211 -18.32 -17.94 7.08
CA ALA A 211 -18.38 -18.17 5.64
C ALA A 211 -18.12 -16.92 4.76
N GLN A 212 -18.02 -15.74 5.37
CA GLN A 212 -17.61 -14.51 4.69
C GLN A 212 -16.14 -14.56 4.25
N VAL A 213 -15.30 -15.32 4.97
CA VAL A 213 -13.95 -15.66 4.50
C VAL A 213 -14.10 -16.75 3.42
N ALA A 214 -13.93 -16.37 2.15
CA ALA A 214 -14.06 -17.29 1.01
C ALA A 214 -13.00 -18.40 1.08
N TRP A 215 -11.76 -18.03 1.36
CA TRP A 215 -10.65 -18.91 1.64
C TRP A 215 -9.51 -18.15 2.34
N GLN A 216 -8.57 -18.90 2.90
CA GLN A 216 -7.38 -18.35 3.55
C GLN A 216 -6.16 -19.26 3.40
N LYS A 217 -4.97 -18.67 3.53
CA LYS A 217 -3.68 -19.36 3.67
C LYS A 217 -2.99 -18.89 4.94
N GLN A 218 -2.59 -19.81 5.81
CA GLN A 218 -2.11 -19.46 7.15
C GLN A 218 -0.66 -18.94 7.19
N GLN A 219 0.22 -19.40 6.30
CA GLN A 219 1.66 -19.13 6.38
C GLN A 219 2.26 -18.69 5.03
N ARG A 220 1.48 -17.94 4.25
CA ARG A 220 1.83 -17.57 2.87
C ARG A 220 1.80 -16.06 2.61
N GLY A 221 1.35 -15.27 3.58
CA GLY A 221 1.26 -13.83 3.45
C GLY A 221 2.63 -13.15 3.34
N PRO A 222 2.80 -12.21 2.41
CA PRO A 222 3.99 -11.38 2.34
C PRO A 222 4.05 -10.42 3.53
N TYR A 223 5.27 -10.09 3.97
CA TYR A 223 5.47 -9.19 5.12
C TYR A 223 5.31 -7.72 4.73
N ILE A 224 5.93 -7.28 3.62
CA ILE A 224 5.95 -5.88 3.21
C ILE A 224 5.17 -5.66 1.92
N SER A 225 5.44 -6.44 0.87
CA SER A 225 4.85 -6.25 -0.44
C SER A 225 3.34 -6.54 -0.44
N THR A 226 2.57 -5.68 -1.10
CA THR A 226 1.14 -5.91 -1.35
C THR A 226 0.97 -7.00 -2.42
N PRO A 227 0.11 -8.00 -2.23
CA PRO A 227 -0.24 -8.95 -3.28
C PRO A 227 -0.82 -8.26 -4.52
N LEU A 228 -0.81 -8.95 -5.65
CA LEU A 228 -1.31 -8.45 -6.91
C LEU A 228 -2.43 -9.35 -7.44
N ILE A 229 -3.58 -8.77 -7.78
CA ILE A 229 -4.61 -9.44 -8.58
C ILE A 229 -4.40 -9.08 -10.05
N TYR A 230 -4.24 -10.09 -10.90
CA TYR A 230 -4.17 -9.89 -12.36
C TYR A 230 -4.91 -11.00 -13.10
N GLY A 231 -5.97 -10.64 -13.80
CA GLY A 231 -6.91 -11.60 -14.36
C GLY A 231 -7.61 -12.41 -13.26
N LYS A 232 -7.60 -13.71 -13.36
CA LYS A 232 -8.20 -14.63 -12.38
C LYS A 232 -7.22 -15.13 -11.32
N TYR A 233 -6.03 -14.57 -11.25
CA TYR A 233 -4.96 -15.01 -10.35
C TYR A 233 -4.65 -13.98 -9.27
N LEU A 234 -4.30 -14.50 -8.10
CA LEU A 234 -3.67 -13.77 -7.01
C LEU A 234 -2.18 -14.14 -6.95
N TYR A 235 -1.33 -13.14 -7.04
CA TYR A 235 0.12 -13.29 -6.91
C TYR A 235 0.61 -12.70 -5.59
N ALA A 236 1.43 -13.43 -4.86
CA ALA A 236 2.01 -12.99 -3.59
C ALA A 236 3.52 -13.16 -3.60
N LEU A 237 4.24 -12.07 -3.38
CA LEU A 237 5.70 -12.04 -3.34
C LEU A 237 6.19 -11.88 -1.91
N GLY A 238 6.78 -12.94 -1.35
CA GLY A 238 7.40 -12.89 -0.04
C GLY A 238 8.75 -12.18 -0.05
N ASN A 239 9.14 -11.56 1.06
CA ASN A 239 10.41 -10.82 1.17
C ASN A 239 11.65 -11.62 0.80
N ALA A 240 11.63 -12.93 1.03
CA ALA A 240 12.72 -13.84 0.66
C ALA A 240 12.66 -14.32 -0.81
N GLY A 241 11.89 -13.65 -1.67
CA GLY A 241 11.80 -13.97 -3.10
C GLY A 241 10.97 -15.21 -3.43
N ILE A 242 10.12 -15.67 -2.52
CA ILE A 242 9.16 -16.73 -2.86
C ILE A 242 7.95 -16.06 -3.52
N PHE A 243 7.64 -16.49 -4.73
CA PHE A 243 6.55 -15.98 -5.56
C PHE A 243 5.49 -17.06 -5.72
N ASP A 244 4.34 -16.82 -5.10
CA ASP A 244 3.19 -17.71 -5.12
C ASP A 244 2.14 -17.20 -6.11
N CYS A 245 1.47 -18.11 -6.80
CA CYS A 245 0.29 -17.83 -7.64
C CYS A 245 -0.86 -18.73 -7.20
N TYR A 246 -2.04 -18.13 -7.01
CA TYR A 246 -3.27 -18.83 -6.62
C TYR A 246 -4.40 -18.53 -7.60
N ASP A 247 -5.33 -19.47 -7.76
CA ASP A 247 -6.64 -19.16 -8.30
C ASP A 247 -7.36 -18.22 -7.31
N LEU A 248 -7.76 -17.05 -7.78
CA LEU A 248 -8.36 -16.02 -6.91
C LEU A 248 -9.69 -16.47 -6.30
N ALA A 249 -10.51 -17.19 -7.06
CA ALA A 249 -11.85 -17.60 -6.62
C ALA A 249 -11.82 -18.72 -5.57
N GLY A 250 -10.99 -19.74 -5.78
CA GLY A 250 -10.98 -20.95 -4.97
C GLY A 250 -9.76 -21.11 -4.07
N GLY A 251 -8.74 -20.28 -4.22
CA GLY A 251 -7.50 -20.35 -3.43
C GLY A 251 -6.60 -21.54 -3.77
N GLY A 252 -6.87 -22.26 -4.87
CA GLY A 252 -5.99 -23.33 -5.35
C GLY A 252 -4.60 -22.79 -5.68
N GLU A 253 -3.54 -23.44 -5.16
CA GLU A 253 -2.16 -23.10 -5.52
C GLU A 253 -1.90 -23.50 -6.97
N ILE A 254 -1.48 -22.56 -7.81
CA ILE A 254 -1.14 -22.77 -9.22
C ILE A 254 0.35 -23.09 -9.34
N TYR A 255 1.20 -22.25 -8.74
CA TYR A 255 2.63 -22.50 -8.61
C TYR A 255 3.22 -21.75 -7.42
N ARG A 256 4.40 -22.21 -6.99
CA ARG A 256 5.27 -21.58 -6.00
C ARG A 256 6.70 -21.68 -6.47
N GLN A 257 7.36 -20.55 -6.67
CA GLN A 257 8.70 -20.49 -7.23
C GLN A 257 9.58 -19.51 -6.46
N ARG A 258 10.89 -19.72 -6.53
CA ARG A 258 11.88 -18.79 -5.99
C ARG A 258 12.39 -17.90 -7.12
N ILE A 259 12.31 -16.59 -6.93
CA ILE A 259 12.97 -15.61 -7.82
C ILE A 259 14.47 -15.63 -7.53
N PRO A 260 15.34 -15.71 -8.55
CA PRO A 260 16.78 -15.83 -8.38
C PRO A 260 17.44 -14.47 -8.09
N HIS A 261 17.14 -13.87 -6.91
CA HIS A 261 17.70 -12.60 -6.48
C HIS A 261 19.05 -12.77 -5.75
N GLN A 262 19.81 -11.68 -5.55
CA GLN A 262 21.15 -11.71 -4.96
C GLN A 262 21.16 -11.82 -3.42
N GLY A 263 20.01 -11.60 -2.76
CA GLY A 263 19.86 -11.88 -1.33
C GLY A 263 19.30 -10.77 -0.47
N SER A 264 19.20 -9.51 -0.94
CA SER A 264 18.65 -8.41 -0.15
C SER A 264 17.14 -8.53 0.07
N GLY A 265 16.41 -9.11 -0.89
CA GLY A 265 14.99 -9.40 -0.76
C GLY A 265 14.07 -8.47 -1.55
N PHE A 266 12.78 -8.45 -1.14
CA PHE A 266 11.72 -7.70 -1.84
C PHE A 266 10.87 -6.89 -0.85
N SER A 267 10.94 -5.58 -0.93
CA SER A 267 10.07 -4.64 -0.21
C SER A 267 9.04 -3.98 -1.12
N ALA A 268 9.40 -3.68 -2.36
CA ALA A 268 8.47 -3.17 -3.36
C ALA A 268 7.38 -4.19 -3.72
N SER A 269 6.18 -3.72 -4.03
CA SER A 269 5.08 -4.57 -4.45
C SER A 269 5.20 -4.92 -5.94
N PRO A 270 4.73 -6.10 -6.38
CA PRO A 270 4.60 -6.44 -7.79
C PRO A 270 3.63 -5.48 -8.49
N VAL A 271 3.92 -5.15 -9.74
CA VAL A 271 3.00 -4.44 -10.64
C VAL A 271 2.85 -5.20 -11.94
N ALA A 272 1.72 -5.05 -12.65
CA ALA A 272 1.48 -5.76 -13.89
C ALA A 272 0.99 -4.86 -15.01
N SER A 273 1.43 -5.15 -16.22
CA SER A 273 0.93 -4.56 -17.48
C SER A 273 1.16 -5.51 -18.64
N ASP A 274 0.24 -5.51 -19.60
CA ASP A 274 0.37 -6.21 -20.89
C ASP A 274 0.72 -7.71 -20.80
N GLY A 275 0.21 -8.39 -19.77
CA GLY A 275 0.46 -9.81 -19.54
C GLY A 275 1.78 -10.13 -18.82
N TYR A 276 2.48 -9.14 -18.32
CA TYR A 276 3.71 -9.31 -17.55
C TYR A 276 3.59 -8.76 -16.14
N ILE A 277 4.31 -9.37 -15.20
CA ILE A 277 4.43 -8.95 -13.80
C ILE A 277 5.88 -8.55 -13.57
N TYR A 278 6.06 -7.38 -12.98
CA TYR A 278 7.36 -6.80 -12.67
C TYR A 278 7.60 -6.87 -11.17
N LEU A 279 8.72 -7.48 -10.76
CA LEU A 279 9.09 -7.76 -9.39
C LEU A 279 10.39 -7.01 -9.05
N PRO A 280 10.32 -5.81 -8.46
CA PRO A 280 11.53 -5.06 -8.08
C PRO A 280 12.16 -5.66 -6.82
N SER A 281 13.46 -5.95 -6.85
CA SER A 281 14.24 -6.41 -5.70
C SER A 281 15.02 -5.26 -5.06
N GLU A 282 15.33 -5.39 -3.78
CA GLU A 282 16.18 -4.44 -3.06
C GLU A 282 17.63 -4.42 -3.62
N ASP A 283 18.03 -5.46 -4.32
CA ASP A 283 19.33 -5.54 -5.02
C ASP A 283 19.43 -4.60 -6.23
N GLY A 284 18.32 -3.98 -6.66
CA GLY A 284 18.29 -3.10 -7.82
C GLY A 284 17.88 -3.78 -9.12
N ASP A 285 17.35 -4.98 -9.06
CA ASP A 285 16.89 -5.73 -10.23
C ASP A 285 15.36 -5.67 -10.35
N ILE A 286 14.86 -5.59 -11.59
CA ILE A 286 13.45 -5.80 -11.90
C ILE A 286 13.33 -7.11 -12.67
N PHE A 287 12.77 -8.14 -12.02
CA PHE A 287 12.46 -9.41 -12.66
C PHE A 287 11.13 -9.29 -13.41
N VAL A 288 11.05 -9.85 -14.59
CA VAL A 288 9.87 -9.86 -15.44
C VAL A 288 9.36 -11.28 -15.56
N VAL A 289 8.13 -11.51 -15.07
CA VAL A 289 7.47 -12.81 -15.10
C VAL A 289 6.24 -12.70 -16.00
N LYS A 290 6.01 -13.68 -16.85
CA LYS A 290 4.77 -13.76 -17.63
C LYS A 290 3.59 -14.10 -16.70
N ALA A 291 2.52 -13.32 -16.78
CA ALA A 291 1.32 -13.60 -16.00
C ALA A 291 0.57 -14.82 -16.58
N GLY A 292 0.11 -15.73 -15.72
CA GLY A 292 -0.61 -16.90 -16.16
C GLY A 292 -0.47 -18.11 -15.25
N PRO A 293 -0.92 -19.29 -15.73
CA PRO A 293 -0.93 -20.52 -14.92
C PRO A 293 0.42 -21.23 -14.84
N ALA A 294 1.44 -20.77 -15.56
CA ALA A 294 2.78 -21.32 -15.52
C ALA A 294 3.78 -20.23 -15.15
N PHE A 295 4.78 -20.56 -14.34
CA PHE A 295 5.86 -19.64 -14.04
C PHE A 295 6.85 -19.59 -15.22
N GLU A 296 6.97 -18.43 -15.85
CA GLU A 296 7.96 -18.16 -16.90
C GLU A 296 8.70 -16.86 -16.54
N LEU A 297 9.98 -16.97 -16.16
CA LEU A 297 10.85 -15.81 -15.98
C LEU A 297 11.33 -15.33 -17.35
N MET A 298 10.87 -14.16 -17.76
CA MET A 298 11.14 -13.57 -19.08
C MET A 298 12.46 -12.81 -19.14
N GLY A 299 12.91 -12.29 -17.99
CA GLY A 299 14.13 -11.53 -17.91
C GLY A 299 14.37 -10.87 -16.56
N GLN A 300 15.55 -10.29 -16.44
CA GLN A 300 16.02 -9.50 -15.31
C GLN A 300 16.68 -8.24 -15.86
N ASN A 301 16.31 -7.09 -15.33
CA ASN A 301 16.83 -5.78 -15.75
C ASN A 301 17.46 -5.10 -14.54
N ALA A 302 18.76 -4.87 -14.57
CA ALA A 302 19.48 -4.14 -13.53
C ALA A 302 19.22 -2.63 -13.66
N MET A 303 18.98 -1.99 -12.52
CA MET A 303 18.86 -0.54 -12.39
C MET A 303 20.10 0.07 -11.73
N ASP A 304 21.05 -0.76 -11.30
CA ASP A 304 22.34 -0.42 -10.68
C ASP A 304 22.24 0.42 -9.39
N GLU A 305 21.07 0.49 -8.80
CA GLU A 305 20.76 1.18 -7.54
C GLU A 305 19.66 0.42 -6.77
N PRO A 306 19.64 0.46 -5.43
CA PRO A 306 18.61 -0.18 -4.63
C PRO A 306 17.17 0.24 -5.01
N LEU A 307 16.23 -0.71 -5.00
CA LEU A 307 14.82 -0.50 -5.29
C LEU A 307 13.95 -0.81 -4.06
N MET A 308 13.43 0.24 -3.43
CA MET A 308 12.48 0.11 -2.31
C MET A 308 11.06 0.51 -2.70
N ALA A 309 10.91 1.35 -3.71
CA ALA A 309 9.62 1.89 -4.13
C ALA A 309 8.96 0.98 -5.17
N THR A 310 7.66 0.80 -5.05
CA THR A 310 6.84 0.14 -6.08
C THR A 310 6.80 1.01 -7.34
N PRO A 311 7.11 0.46 -8.53
CA PRO A 311 7.01 1.19 -9.79
C PRO A 311 5.57 1.61 -10.09
N ALA A 312 5.40 2.74 -10.79
CA ALA A 312 4.12 3.15 -11.35
C ALA A 312 4.10 2.91 -12.86
N ILE A 313 2.97 2.41 -13.38
CA ILE A 313 2.77 2.23 -14.81
C ILE A 313 1.66 3.17 -15.27
N ALA A 314 2.01 4.13 -16.12
CA ALA A 314 1.06 5.14 -16.61
C ALA A 314 1.46 5.63 -18.01
N SER A 315 0.47 5.87 -18.86
CA SER A 315 0.65 6.50 -20.19
C SER A 315 1.77 5.83 -21.03
N GLY A 316 1.83 4.49 -21.03
CA GLY A 316 2.84 3.72 -21.77
C GLY A 316 4.26 3.83 -21.21
N SER A 317 4.42 4.30 -19.98
CA SER A 317 5.69 4.42 -19.28
C SER A 317 5.66 3.63 -17.98
N MET A 318 6.78 3.04 -17.62
CA MET A 318 7.06 2.55 -16.27
C MET A 318 7.94 3.61 -15.56
N ILE A 319 7.45 4.12 -14.44
CA ILE A 319 8.18 5.08 -13.62
C ILE A 319 8.80 4.30 -12.46
N VAL A 320 10.12 4.32 -12.39
CA VAL A 320 10.91 3.62 -11.37
C VAL A 320 11.69 4.63 -10.57
N ARG A 321 11.58 4.59 -9.25
CA ARG A 321 12.41 5.37 -8.34
C ARG A 321 13.44 4.44 -7.68
N THR A 322 14.69 4.64 -8.01
CA THR A 322 15.83 4.04 -7.32
C THR A 322 16.28 4.94 -6.17
N GLU A 323 17.40 4.66 -5.53
CA GLU A 323 17.87 5.44 -4.38
C GLU A 323 18.12 6.92 -4.75
N HIS A 324 18.73 7.18 -5.90
CA HIS A 324 19.10 8.54 -6.33
C HIS A 324 18.43 9.00 -7.61
N THR A 325 17.82 8.10 -8.38
CA THR A 325 17.34 8.39 -9.73
C THR A 325 15.85 8.12 -9.90
N LEU A 326 15.15 8.97 -10.64
CA LEU A 326 13.80 8.75 -11.12
C LEU A 326 13.83 8.45 -12.61
N TRP A 327 13.41 7.25 -12.99
CA TRP A 327 13.41 6.72 -14.35
C TRP A 327 12.03 6.78 -14.97
N ALA A 328 11.94 7.13 -16.26
CA ALA A 328 10.75 6.95 -17.09
C ALA A 328 11.10 6.03 -18.27
N ILE A 329 10.77 4.75 -18.15
CA ILE A 329 11.12 3.69 -19.11
C ILE A 329 9.95 3.52 -20.08
N ARG A 330 10.22 3.54 -21.40
CA ARG A 330 9.24 3.38 -22.48
C ARG A 330 9.74 2.44 -23.54
N ARG A 331 8.81 1.82 -24.27
CA ARG A 331 9.16 1.19 -25.54
C ARG A 331 9.71 2.26 -26.50
N ARG A 332 10.79 1.93 -27.21
CA ARG A 332 11.22 2.76 -28.37
C ARG A 332 10.07 2.76 -29.38
N ALA A 333 9.70 3.95 -29.85
CA ALA A 333 8.91 4.03 -31.09
C ALA A 333 9.77 3.46 -32.22
N ASN A 334 9.22 2.50 -32.95
CA ASN A 334 9.84 2.00 -34.19
C ASN A 334 9.74 3.07 -35.26
#